data_b25f1b5beb354321d9023ae0099ffafe
#
_entry.id   b25f1b5beb354321d9023ae0099ffafe
#
_cell.length_a   1.000
_cell.length_b   1.000
_cell.length_c   1.000
_cell.angle_alpha   90.00
_cell.angle_beta   90.00
_cell.angle_gamma   90.00
#
_symmetry.space_group_name_H-M   'P 1'
#
loop_
_entity.id
_entity.type
_entity.pdbx_description
1 polymer ?
#
loop_
_entity_poly.entity_id
_entity_poly.type
_entity_poly.pdbx_seq_one_letter_code
_entity_poly.pdbx_strand_id
1 'polypeptide(L)'
;MGSSEKLTKSDTSTAQAMVNAKGLNHWPAIPYMNATGTKTATMEKVVAATASPISSVASCEARRWSFPISIGRTMFSRTTMAIRALKTYGTPGRAAEMKDRISRAKQWLLRASPVTTEDYTMRLLGLASGSASFDLRKLADPILAKQRPDGGFAQRDGFASDAYATGMTLWALVEAGILQPNQDVYRNGVNFLLSTQAPDGSWHVPSRATKFQIYFESGFPYGHDQWISTMGTGWAASALSLAIEGDRGPTNIK
;
A
#
# COMPACT_ATOMS: atom_id res chain seq x y z
N MET A 1 -16.93 31.66 -20.34
CA MET A 1 -16.67 31.05 -21.65
C MET A 1 -15.84 29.78 -21.41
N GLY A 2 -16.47 28.61 -21.49
CA GLY A 2 -15.77 27.34 -21.35
C GLY A 2 -15.09 26.98 -22.66
N SER A 3 -13.79 26.72 -22.63
CA SER A 3 -13.07 26.16 -23.77
C SER A 3 -13.50 24.72 -23.97
N SER A 4 -14.19 24.47 -25.07
CA SER A 4 -14.47 23.09 -25.52
C SER A 4 -13.21 22.55 -26.15
N GLU A 5 -12.42 21.79 -25.39
CA GLU A 5 -11.35 20.99 -25.98
C GLU A 5 -11.96 19.87 -26.82
N LYS A 6 -11.64 19.87 -28.12
CA LYS A 6 -12.00 18.76 -29.00
C LYS A 6 -11.18 17.54 -28.62
N LEU A 7 -11.86 16.50 -28.14
CA LEU A 7 -11.27 15.19 -27.94
C LEU A 7 -10.57 14.71 -29.24
N THR A 8 -9.38 14.16 -29.07
CA THR A 8 -8.66 13.58 -30.22
C THR A 8 -9.36 12.30 -30.69
N LYS A 9 -9.09 11.87 -31.92
CA LYS A 9 -9.63 10.62 -32.48
C LYS A 9 -9.22 9.40 -31.63
N SER A 10 -8.06 9.46 -30.99
CA SER A 10 -7.54 8.47 -30.07
C SER A 10 -8.36 8.44 -28.75
N ASP A 11 -8.68 9.60 -28.20
CA ASP A 11 -9.44 9.71 -26.95
C ASP A 11 -10.86 9.19 -27.14
N THR A 12 -11.47 9.49 -28.30
CA THR A 12 -12.82 9.01 -28.65
C THR A 12 -12.84 7.49 -28.82
N SER A 13 -11.82 6.90 -29.47
CA SER A 13 -11.74 5.44 -29.63
C SER A 13 -11.49 4.72 -28.32
N THR A 14 -10.70 5.30 -27.41
CA THR A 14 -10.45 4.78 -26.08
C THR A 14 -11.70 4.86 -25.20
N ALA A 15 -12.42 5.97 -25.25
CA ALA A 15 -13.68 6.14 -24.56
C ALA A 15 -14.75 5.16 -25.06
N GLN A 16 -14.85 4.96 -26.37
CA GLN A 16 -15.77 3.99 -26.97
C GLN A 16 -15.44 2.55 -26.59
N ALA A 17 -14.15 2.20 -26.53
CA ALA A 17 -13.69 0.90 -26.07
C ALA A 17 -14.04 0.66 -24.60
N MET A 18 -13.89 1.66 -23.74
CA MET A 18 -14.28 1.60 -22.33
C MET A 18 -15.80 1.43 -22.14
N VAL A 19 -16.61 2.13 -22.94
CA VAL A 19 -18.08 2.00 -22.89
C VAL A 19 -18.53 0.61 -23.33
N ASN A 20 -17.98 0.08 -24.41
CA ASN A 20 -18.33 -1.25 -24.90
C ASN A 20 -17.92 -2.36 -23.92
N ALA A 21 -16.77 -2.20 -23.26
CA ALA A 21 -16.31 -3.11 -22.26
C ALA A 21 -17.20 -3.11 -21.00
N LYS A 22 -17.70 -1.93 -20.61
CA LYS A 22 -18.58 -1.76 -19.45
C LYS A 22 -19.95 -2.45 -19.64
N GLY A 23 -20.43 -2.53 -20.87
CA GLY A 23 -21.70 -3.22 -21.21
C GLY A 23 -21.63 -4.75 -21.06
N LEU A 24 -20.42 -5.33 -21.07
CA LEU A 24 -20.25 -6.77 -21.04
C LEU A 24 -19.97 -7.36 -19.65
N ASN A 25 -19.43 -6.59 -18.69
CA ASN A 25 -18.93 -7.17 -17.44
C ASN A 25 -19.22 -6.43 -16.14
N HIS A 26 -20.05 -5.40 -16.11
CA HIS A 26 -20.35 -4.57 -14.94
C HIS A 26 -19.15 -3.93 -14.21
N TRP A 27 -17.94 -4.09 -14.74
CA TRP A 27 -16.73 -3.44 -14.26
C TRP A 27 -16.23 -2.46 -15.32
N PRO A 28 -15.56 -1.35 -14.95
CA PRO A 28 -14.83 -0.56 -15.91
C PRO A 28 -13.75 -1.46 -16.48
N ALA A 29 -14.11 -2.11 -17.55
CA ALA A 29 -13.35 -3.16 -18.09
C ALA A 29 -12.08 -2.58 -18.62
N ILE A 30 -11.08 -3.13 -18.21
CA ILE A 30 -9.99 -3.52 -19.06
C ILE A 30 -10.59 -4.00 -20.40
N PRO A 31 -10.35 -3.33 -21.52
CA PRO A 31 -11.04 -3.59 -22.80
C PRO A 31 -10.63 -4.90 -23.41
N TYR A 32 -10.83 -6.10 -22.73
CA TYR A 32 -10.10 -7.08 -23.27
C TYR A 32 -10.28 -8.39 -22.96
N MET A 33 -11.26 -8.70 -22.35
CA MET A 33 -11.63 -10.07 -22.19
C MET A 33 -12.43 -10.58 -23.35
N ASN A 34 -11.87 -10.62 -24.53
CA ASN A 34 -12.42 -11.50 -25.53
C ASN A 34 -11.58 -12.79 -25.56
N ALA A 35 -12.23 -13.90 -25.87
CA ALA A 35 -11.69 -15.25 -25.83
C ALA A 35 -10.49 -15.51 -26.77
N THR A 36 -9.97 -14.55 -27.47
CA THR A 36 -8.96 -14.74 -28.50
C THR A 36 -7.51 -14.51 -28.04
N GLY A 37 -7.27 -14.26 -26.78
CA GLY A 37 -5.89 -14.21 -26.23
C GLY A 37 -4.97 -13.09 -26.74
N THR A 38 -5.25 -12.49 -27.88
CA THR A 38 -4.37 -11.51 -28.55
C THR A 38 -4.14 -10.26 -27.71
N LYS A 39 -5.13 -9.86 -26.99
CA LYS A 39 -5.06 -8.71 -26.13
C LYS A 39 -4.44 -9.04 -24.78
N THR A 40 -4.55 -10.26 -24.27
CA THR A 40 -3.82 -10.71 -23.09
C THR A 40 -2.32 -10.60 -23.34
N ALA A 41 -1.86 -11.00 -24.51
CA ALA A 41 -0.48 -10.84 -24.94
C ALA A 41 -0.05 -9.35 -25.02
N THR A 42 -0.97 -8.44 -25.39
CA THR A 42 -0.70 -7.00 -25.41
C THR A 42 -0.62 -6.42 -24.00
N MET A 43 -1.50 -6.83 -23.09
CA MET A 43 -1.43 -6.46 -21.67
C MET A 43 -0.18 -7.02 -21.01
N GLU A 44 0.18 -8.26 -21.29
CA GLU A 44 1.43 -8.85 -20.82
C GLU A 44 2.65 -8.06 -21.30
N LYS A 45 2.64 -7.60 -22.55
CA LYS A 45 3.69 -6.71 -23.08
C LYS A 45 3.69 -5.35 -22.39
N VAL A 46 2.53 -4.75 -22.12
CA VAL A 46 2.42 -3.49 -21.39
C VAL A 46 2.86 -3.67 -19.95
N VAL A 47 2.42 -4.72 -19.26
CA VAL A 47 2.87 -5.03 -17.89
C VAL A 47 4.36 -5.36 -17.85
N ALA A 48 4.88 -6.10 -18.82
CA ALA A 48 6.32 -6.37 -18.92
C ALA A 48 7.12 -5.11 -19.27
N ALA A 49 6.61 -4.27 -20.15
CA ALA A 49 7.24 -3.02 -20.53
C ALA A 49 7.20 -1.97 -19.41
N THR A 50 6.17 -1.98 -18.56
CA THR A 50 6.07 -1.09 -17.41
C THR A 50 6.77 -1.65 -16.17
N ALA A 51 6.79 -2.95 -15.96
CA ALA A 51 7.47 -3.57 -14.82
C ALA A 51 9.01 -3.56 -14.95
N SER A 52 9.54 -3.67 -16.17
CA SER A 52 10.99 -3.63 -16.41
C SER A 52 11.60 -2.22 -16.19
N PRO A 53 11.03 -1.13 -16.72
CA PRO A 53 11.47 0.23 -16.39
C PRO A 53 11.26 0.60 -14.94
N ILE A 54 10.16 0.17 -14.31
CA ILE A 54 9.91 0.43 -12.87
C ILE A 54 11.03 -0.17 -12.01
N SER A 55 11.54 -1.33 -12.36
CA SER A 55 12.68 -1.96 -11.68
C SER A 55 14.01 -1.20 -11.90
N SER A 56 14.26 -0.71 -13.11
CA SER A 56 15.50 0.01 -13.45
C SER A 56 15.44 1.50 -13.06
N VAL A 57 14.33 2.17 -13.26
CA VAL A 57 14.08 3.55 -12.84
C VAL A 57 14.06 3.64 -11.31
N ALA A 58 13.49 2.66 -10.62
CA ALA A 58 13.53 2.59 -9.17
C ALA A 58 14.97 2.49 -8.64
N SER A 59 15.87 1.79 -9.35
CA SER A 59 17.28 1.73 -8.97
C SER A 59 18.05 3.02 -9.27
N CYS A 60 17.69 3.74 -10.33
CA CYS A 60 18.31 5.02 -10.69
C CYS A 60 17.75 6.19 -9.86
N GLU A 61 16.47 6.22 -9.59
CA GLU A 61 15.83 7.28 -8.80
C GLU A 61 16.18 7.17 -7.31
N ALA A 62 16.37 5.97 -6.76
CA ALA A 62 16.83 5.81 -5.38
C ALA A 62 18.19 6.48 -5.12
N ARG A 63 19.04 6.62 -6.14
CA ARG A 63 20.31 7.37 -6.03
C ARG A 63 20.18 8.87 -6.24
N ARG A 64 19.13 9.32 -6.92
CA ARG A 64 18.95 10.73 -7.31
C ARG A 64 18.07 11.51 -6.35
N TRP A 65 17.23 10.83 -5.56
CA TRP A 65 16.30 11.45 -4.65
C TRP A 65 16.63 11.14 -3.19
N SER A 66 17.70 11.77 -2.70
CA SER A 66 17.95 11.89 -1.25
C SER A 66 16.91 12.78 -0.54
N PHE A 67 15.70 12.86 -1.08
CA PHE A 67 14.64 13.66 -0.47
C PHE A 67 13.69 12.79 0.34
N PRO A 68 13.42 13.21 1.58
CA PRO A 68 12.52 12.50 2.45
C PRO A 68 11.08 12.73 2.01
N ILE A 69 10.35 11.64 1.96
CA ILE A 69 8.92 11.64 2.18
C ILE A 69 8.05 11.86 0.97
N SER A 70 7.49 10.79 0.50
CA SER A 70 6.12 10.83 0.06
C SER A 70 5.45 9.48 0.32
N ILE A 71 4.27 9.59 0.82
CA ILE A 71 3.33 8.56 1.20
C ILE A 71 3.23 7.48 0.12
N GLY A 72 3.45 6.22 0.48
CA GLY A 72 3.38 5.08 -0.43
C GLY A 72 4.44 5.08 -1.54
N ARG A 73 5.49 5.90 -1.40
CA ARG A 73 6.57 6.03 -2.39
C ARG A 73 7.88 5.39 -2.00
N THR A 74 7.94 4.75 -0.86
CA THR A 74 9.16 4.06 -0.51
C THR A 74 9.36 2.86 -1.44
N MET A 75 10.60 2.53 -1.71
CA MET A 75 10.92 1.33 -2.49
C MET A 75 10.40 0.07 -1.80
N PHE A 76 10.34 0.09 -0.47
CA PHE A 76 9.79 -0.98 0.34
C PHE A 76 8.30 -1.19 0.06
N SER A 77 7.50 -0.13 0.08
CA SER A 77 6.06 -0.19 -0.19
C SER A 77 5.76 -0.71 -1.60
N ARG A 78 6.44 -0.18 -2.61
CA ARG A 78 6.27 -0.62 -4.00
C ARG A 78 6.67 -2.08 -4.20
N THR A 79 7.81 -2.49 -3.63
CA THR A 79 8.30 -3.87 -3.73
C THR A 79 7.35 -4.83 -3.04
N THR A 80 6.87 -4.49 -1.86
CA THR A 80 5.91 -5.32 -1.11
C THR A 80 4.57 -5.43 -1.83
N MET A 81 4.02 -4.32 -2.34
CA MET A 81 2.79 -4.36 -3.12
C MET A 81 2.95 -5.17 -4.42
N ALA A 82 4.10 -5.07 -5.09
CA ALA A 82 4.38 -5.90 -6.27
C ALA A 82 4.44 -7.40 -5.92
N ILE A 83 5.06 -7.78 -4.81
CA ILE A 83 5.08 -9.17 -4.33
C ILE A 83 3.64 -9.66 -4.06
N ARG A 84 2.83 -8.88 -3.35
CA ARG A 84 1.44 -9.23 -3.04
C ARG A 84 0.60 -9.36 -4.31
N ALA A 85 0.72 -8.41 -5.23
CA ALA A 85 0.01 -8.43 -6.51
C ALA A 85 0.37 -9.66 -7.36
N LEU A 86 1.66 -9.98 -7.49
CA LEU A 86 2.11 -11.17 -8.23
C LEU A 86 1.60 -12.46 -7.62
N LYS A 87 1.47 -12.53 -6.29
CA LYS A 87 0.93 -13.71 -5.61
C LYS A 87 -0.58 -13.87 -5.78
N THR A 88 -1.31 -12.76 -5.75
CA THR A 88 -2.78 -12.79 -5.79
C THR A 88 -3.32 -12.87 -7.22
N TYR A 89 -2.67 -12.17 -8.16
CA TYR A 89 -3.18 -12.01 -9.52
C TYR A 89 -2.29 -12.62 -10.60
N GLY A 90 -1.25 -13.34 -10.18
CA GLY A 90 -0.32 -13.94 -11.12
C GLY A 90 -0.96 -15.04 -11.97
N THR A 91 -0.62 -15.08 -13.26
CA THR A 91 -1.15 -16.09 -14.18
C THR A 91 -0.44 -17.45 -14.02
N PRO A 92 -1.18 -18.57 -13.96
CA PRO A 92 -0.57 -19.89 -13.78
C PRO A 92 0.50 -20.23 -14.83
N GLY A 93 0.31 -19.80 -16.08
CA GLY A 93 1.26 -20.04 -17.17
C GLY A 93 2.62 -19.36 -17.01
N ARG A 94 2.75 -18.41 -16.06
CA ARG A 94 4.02 -17.68 -15.76
C ARG A 94 4.51 -17.93 -14.34
N ALA A 95 4.09 -19.00 -13.70
CA ALA A 95 4.39 -19.28 -12.29
C ALA A 95 5.91 -19.29 -11.97
N ALA A 96 6.72 -19.87 -12.85
CA ALA A 96 8.18 -19.92 -12.68
C ALA A 96 8.80 -18.52 -12.71
N GLU A 97 8.41 -17.68 -13.66
CA GLU A 97 8.88 -16.29 -13.77
C GLU A 97 8.45 -15.46 -12.55
N MET A 98 7.20 -15.61 -12.11
CA MET A 98 6.70 -14.90 -10.92
C MET A 98 7.46 -15.32 -9.66
N LYS A 99 7.74 -16.62 -9.50
CA LYS A 99 8.54 -17.13 -8.38
C LYS A 99 9.93 -16.50 -8.36
N ASP A 100 10.59 -16.41 -9.53
CA ASP A 100 11.90 -15.77 -9.65
C ASP A 100 11.84 -14.28 -9.31
N ARG A 101 10.87 -13.54 -9.86
CA ARG A 101 10.67 -12.11 -9.55
C ARG A 101 10.40 -11.86 -8.07
N ILE A 102 9.54 -12.65 -7.43
CA ILE A 102 9.27 -12.58 -6.00
C ILE A 102 10.52 -12.89 -5.19
N SER A 103 11.30 -13.90 -5.58
CA SER A 103 12.56 -14.23 -4.91
C SER A 103 13.56 -13.08 -4.93
N ARG A 104 13.78 -12.46 -6.09
CA ARG A 104 14.67 -11.29 -6.23
C ARG A 104 14.17 -10.10 -5.42
N ALA A 105 12.87 -9.83 -5.43
CA ALA A 105 12.25 -8.77 -4.65
C ALA A 105 12.46 -8.98 -3.13
N LYS A 106 12.29 -10.21 -2.64
CA LYS A 106 12.56 -10.56 -1.24
C LYS A 106 14.04 -10.42 -0.88
N GLN A 107 14.94 -10.83 -1.75
CA GLN A 107 16.38 -10.63 -1.54
C GLN A 107 16.74 -9.15 -1.43
N TRP A 108 16.10 -8.29 -2.24
CA TRP A 108 16.28 -6.85 -2.12
C TRP A 108 15.76 -6.33 -0.77
N LEU A 109 14.56 -6.73 -0.35
CA LEU A 109 13.99 -6.35 0.96
C LEU A 109 14.89 -6.75 2.13
N LEU A 110 15.61 -7.87 2.03
CA LEU A 110 16.55 -8.31 3.07
C LEU A 110 17.80 -7.42 3.14
N ARG A 111 18.32 -6.97 2.01
CA ARG A 111 19.56 -6.20 1.93
C ARG A 111 19.37 -4.70 2.14
N ALA A 112 18.20 -4.18 1.77
CA ALA A 112 17.90 -2.77 1.88
C ALA A 112 17.77 -2.35 3.34
N SER A 113 18.27 -1.17 3.67
CA SER A 113 18.21 -0.60 5.02
C SER A 113 16.96 0.26 5.17
N PRO A 114 16.00 -0.10 6.03
CA PRO A 114 14.81 0.69 6.30
C PRO A 114 15.17 1.94 7.12
N VAL A 115 14.50 3.05 6.86
CA VAL A 115 14.72 4.33 7.54
C VAL A 115 13.45 4.81 8.25
N THR A 116 12.30 4.65 7.61
CA THR A 116 11.00 5.10 8.14
C THR A 116 10.22 3.94 8.75
N THR A 117 9.25 4.25 9.60
CA THR A 117 8.32 3.22 10.11
C THR A 117 7.63 2.46 8.98
N GLU A 118 7.26 3.15 7.90
CA GLU A 118 6.72 2.53 6.70
C GLU A 118 7.71 1.53 6.07
N ASP A 119 9.00 1.88 5.98
CA ASP A 119 10.00 0.97 5.41
C ASP A 119 10.13 -0.33 6.22
N TYR A 120 10.23 -0.21 7.54
CA TYR A 120 10.28 -1.39 8.44
C TYR A 120 9.03 -2.26 8.30
N THR A 121 7.86 -1.63 8.31
CA THR A 121 6.55 -2.28 8.25
C THR A 121 6.35 -2.99 6.90
N MET A 122 6.64 -2.31 5.80
CA MET A 122 6.52 -2.89 4.46
C MET A 122 7.56 -3.97 4.19
N ARG A 123 8.77 -3.84 4.73
CA ARG A 123 9.77 -4.91 4.70
C ARG A 123 9.25 -6.19 5.36
N LEU A 124 8.69 -6.06 6.56
CA LEU A 124 8.10 -7.19 7.29
C LEU A 124 7.01 -7.86 6.46
N LEU A 125 6.04 -7.10 5.96
CA LEU A 125 4.94 -7.61 5.14
C LEU A 125 5.39 -8.31 3.86
N GLY A 126 6.34 -7.71 3.15
CA GLY A 126 6.89 -8.27 1.92
C GLY A 126 7.58 -9.61 2.16
N LEU A 127 8.31 -9.74 3.27
CA LEU A 127 9.00 -10.96 3.65
C LEU A 127 8.05 -12.00 4.24
N ALA A 128 7.04 -11.60 5.01
CA ALA A 128 5.98 -12.47 5.52
C ALA A 128 5.11 -13.08 4.40
N SER A 129 5.05 -12.43 3.25
CA SER A 129 4.29 -12.94 2.11
C SER A 129 4.90 -14.22 1.53
N GLY A 130 4.49 -15.40 2.00
CA GLY A 130 4.88 -16.73 1.49
C GLY A 130 5.61 -17.58 2.51
N SER A 131 5.85 -18.86 2.19
CA SER A 131 6.59 -19.81 3.02
C SER A 131 8.01 -19.28 3.27
N ALA A 132 8.18 -18.63 4.40
CA ALA A 132 9.40 -17.93 4.70
C ALA A 132 10.24 -18.75 5.68
N SER A 133 11.48 -18.97 5.32
CA SER A 133 12.55 -19.34 6.23
C SER A 133 13.12 -18.13 6.98
N PHE A 134 12.38 -17.01 7.06
CA PHE A 134 12.85 -15.79 7.73
C PHE A 134 12.31 -15.74 9.15
N ASP A 135 13.17 -15.34 10.06
CA ASP A 135 12.77 -15.00 11.42
C ASP A 135 12.02 -13.65 11.42
N LEU A 136 10.71 -13.72 11.18
CA LEU A 136 9.85 -12.55 11.13
C LEU A 136 9.81 -11.82 12.48
N ARG A 137 9.99 -12.55 13.59
CA ARG A 137 10.03 -11.94 14.92
C ARG A 137 11.20 -10.98 15.03
N LYS A 138 12.38 -11.41 14.63
CA LYS A 138 13.59 -10.57 14.61
C LYS A 138 13.44 -9.33 13.72
N LEU A 139 12.65 -9.43 12.65
CA LEU A 139 12.34 -8.29 11.78
C LEU A 139 11.31 -7.34 12.41
N ALA A 140 10.45 -7.85 13.27
CA ALA A 140 9.42 -7.07 13.95
C ALA A 140 9.93 -6.36 15.20
N ASP A 141 10.96 -6.88 15.89
CA ASP A 141 11.48 -6.30 17.12
C ASP A 141 11.82 -4.80 17.01
N PRO A 142 12.51 -4.32 15.93
CA PRO A 142 12.75 -2.89 15.75
C PRO A 142 11.47 -2.07 15.55
N ILE A 143 10.40 -2.67 15.06
CA ILE A 143 9.10 -2.01 14.89
C ILE A 143 8.43 -1.89 16.25
N LEU A 144 8.35 -2.99 17.00
CA LEU A 144 7.75 -3.04 18.33
C LEU A 144 8.42 -2.06 19.29
N ALA A 145 9.76 -1.95 19.23
CA ALA A 145 10.54 -1.02 20.04
C ALA A 145 10.25 0.46 19.73
N LYS A 146 9.58 0.78 18.62
CA LYS A 146 9.21 2.14 18.25
C LYS A 146 7.84 2.58 18.79
N GLN A 147 7.11 1.71 19.48
CA GLN A 147 5.88 2.13 20.15
C GLN A 147 6.20 3.15 21.24
N ARG A 148 5.47 4.24 21.23
CA ARG A 148 5.69 5.36 22.15
C ARG A 148 4.84 5.24 23.42
N PRO A 149 5.14 6.02 24.45
CA PRO A 149 4.35 6.01 25.69
C PRO A 149 2.87 6.37 25.51
N ASP A 150 2.53 7.12 24.44
CA ASP A 150 1.15 7.43 24.06
C ASP A 150 0.41 6.25 23.40
N GLY A 151 1.10 5.13 23.20
CA GLY A 151 0.59 3.93 22.53
C GLY A 151 0.69 3.99 21.01
N GLY A 152 0.97 5.14 20.42
CA GLY A 152 1.08 5.33 18.97
C GLY A 152 2.46 5.04 18.40
N PHE A 153 2.53 5.16 17.08
CA PHE A 153 3.77 5.09 16.30
C PHE A 153 3.93 6.38 15.48
N ALA A 154 5.17 6.81 15.33
CA ALA A 154 5.52 7.94 14.48
C ALA A 154 6.03 7.48 13.12
N GLN A 155 5.84 8.26 12.06
CA GLN A 155 6.36 7.95 10.72
C GLN A 155 7.89 7.89 10.70
N ARG A 156 8.55 8.70 11.52
CA ARG A 156 10.01 8.77 11.68
C ARG A 156 10.36 9.17 13.10
N ASP A 157 11.59 8.88 13.49
CA ASP A 157 12.14 9.38 14.74
C ASP A 157 12.08 10.92 14.77
N GLY A 158 11.74 11.49 15.91
CA GLY A 158 11.55 12.93 16.11
C GLY A 158 10.16 13.48 15.70
N PHE A 159 9.29 12.71 15.05
CA PHE A 159 7.91 13.12 14.79
C PHE A 159 6.97 12.68 15.91
N ALA A 160 5.84 13.35 16.05
CA ALA A 160 4.75 12.87 16.90
C ALA A 160 4.13 11.59 16.34
N SER A 161 3.49 10.81 17.21
CA SER A 161 2.66 9.69 16.78
C SER A 161 1.49 10.18 15.94
N ASP A 162 1.10 9.41 14.95
CA ASP A 162 -0.04 9.72 14.09
C ASP A 162 -0.79 8.45 13.65
N ALA A 163 -2.01 8.64 13.15
CA ALA A 163 -2.89 7.55 12.76
C ALA A 163 -2.38 6.77 11.54
N TYR A 164 -1.63 7.41 10.63
CA TYR A 164 -1.04 6.74 9.48
C TYR A 164 -0.01 5.70 9.91
N ALA A 165 0.97 6.12 10.71
CA ALA A 165 2.02 5.21 11.18
C ALA A 165 1.46 4.16 12.14
N THR A 166 0.57 4.55 13.05
CA THR A 166 -0.01 3.64 14.05
C THR A 166 -0.89 2.59 13.38
N GLY A 167 -1.87 3.00 12.58
CA GLY A 167 -2.78 2.07 11.92
C GLY A 167 -2.07 1.10 11.01
N MET A 168 -1.15 1.60 10.16
CA MET A 168 -0.36 0.77 9.26
C MET A 168 0.49 -0.26 10.01
N THR A 169 1.13 0.16 11.11
CA THR A 169 2.00 -0.72 11.89
C THR A 169 1.21 -1.82 12.57
N LEU A 170 0.10 -1.49 13.23
CA LEU A 170 -0.75 -2.48 13.89
C LEU A 170 -1.29 -3.51 12.88
N TRP A 171 -1.84 -3.02 11.77
CA TRP A 171 -2.36 -3.88 10.72
C TRP A 171 -1.29 -4.82 10.18
N ALA A 172 -0.11 -4.30 9.89
CA ALA A 172 0.97 -5.09 9.32
C ALA A 172 1.54 -6.14 10.27
N LEU A 173 1.65 -5.83 11.55
CA LEU A 173 2.11 -6.78 12.57
C LEU A 173 1.13 -7.93 12.76
N VAL A 174 -0.18 -7.65 12.71
CA VAL A 174 -1.22 -8.70 12.77
C VAL A 174 -1.22 -9.53 11.50
N GLU A 175 -1.20 -8.90 10.33
CA GLU A 175 -1.16 -9.57 9.02
C GLU A 175 0.09 -10.45 8.86
N ALA A 176 1.22 -10.06 9.45
CA ALA A 176 2.44 -10.86 9.49
C ALA A 176 2.41 -11.99 10.54
N GLY A 177 1.35 -12.12 11.33
CA GLY A 177 1.22 -13.11 12.39
C GLY A 177 2.13 -12.86 13.60
N ILE A 178 2.62 -11.64 13.78
CA ILE A 178 3.52 -11.25 14.89
C ILE A 178 2.74 -10.80 16.11
N LEU A 179 1.65 -10.09 15.89
CA LEU A 179 0.85 -9.45 16.93
C LEU A 179 -0.57 -10.00 16.90
N GLN A 180 -1.15 -10.17 18.09
CA GLN A 180 -2.55 -10.52 18.26
C GLN A 180 -3.32 -9.34 18.83
N PRO A 181 -4.63 -9.18 18.51
CA PRO A 181 -5.45 -8.08 19.01
C PRO A 181 -5.56 -7.97 20.53
N ASN A 182 -5.36 -9.06 21.24
CA ASN A 182 -5.43 -9.11 22.71
C ASN A 182 -4.12 -8.71 23.41
N GLN A 183 -3.04 -8.44 22.67
CA GLN A 183 -1.75 -8.07 23.25
C GLN A 183 -1.66 -6.57 23.53
N ASP A 184 -0.87 -6.19 24.55
CA ASP A 184 -0.79 -4.80 25.03
C ASP A 184 -0.34 -3.81 23.95
N VAL A 185 0.63 -4.19 23.13
CA VAL A 185 1.10 -3.34 22.01
C VAL A 185 -0.05 -2.96 21.09
N TYR A 186 -0.92 -3.91 20.74
CA TYR A 186 -2.06 -3.64 19.89
C TYR A 186 -3.11 -2.80 20.61
N ARG A 187 -3.45 -3.15 21.84
CA ARG A 187 -4.44 -2.44 22.66
C ARG A 187 -4.05 -0.98 22.89
N ASN A 188 -2.78 -0.73 23.20
CA ASN A 188 -2.25 0.63 23.36
C ASN A 188 -2.38 1.42 22.06
N GLY A 189 -2.05 0.83 20.92
CA GLY A 189 -2.20 1.48 19.62
C GLY A 189 -3.66 1.75 19.25
N VAL A 190 -4.58 0.83 19.56
CA VAL A 190 -6.03 1.04 19.40
C VAL A 190 -6.51 2.19 20.30
N ASN A 191 -6.08 2.24 21.56
CA ASN A 191 -6.42 3.34 22.46
C ASN A 191 -5.93 4.69 21.92
N PHE A 192 -4.71 4.75 21.38
CA PHE A 192 -4.19 5.94 20.72
C PHE A 192 -5.09 6.35 19.53
N LEU A 193 -5.45 5.41 18.66
CA LEU A 193 -6.33 5.71 17.52
C LEU A 193 -7.68 6.24 17.98
N LEU A 194 -8.34 5.58 18.92
CA LEU A 194 -9.65 5.99 19.41
C LEU A 194 -9.60 7.35 20.11
N SER A 195 -8.54 7.65 20.87
CA SER A 195 -8.40 8.93 21.57
C SER A 195 -8.08 10.11 20.65
N THR A 196 -7.58 9.84 19.45
CA THR A 196 -7.19 10.87 18.45
C THR A 196 -8.16 10.98 17.29
N GLN A 197 -9.25 10.21 17.30
CA GLN A 197 -10.27 10.27 16.26
C GLN A 197 -11.06 11.58 16.34
N ALA A 198 -11.25 12.22 15.20
CA ALA A 198 -12.10 13.41 15.09
C ALA A 198 -13.60 13.04 15.16
N PRO A 199 -14.49 13.99 15.51
CA PRO A 199 -15.93 13.72 15.63
C PRO A 199 -16.60 13.22 14.34
N ASP A 200 -16.01 13.51 13.18
CA ASP A 200 -16.46 13.05 11.86
C ASP A 200 -15.98 11.61 11.53
N GLY A 201 -15.26 10.97 12.45
CA GLY A 201 -14.72 9.63 12.29
C GLY A 201 -13.37 9.56 11.57
N SER A 202 -12.82 10.69 11.15
CA SER A 202 -11.53 10.77 10.45
C SER A 202 -10.36 11.00 11.43
N TRP A 203 -9.14 10.94 10.89
CA TRP A 203 -7.90 11.29 11.60
C TRP A 203 -7.11 12.33 10.83
N HIS A 204 -6.76 13.41 11.51
CA HIS A 204 -5.83 14.38 10.97
C HIS A 204 -4.39 13.86 11.05
N VAL A 205 -3.70 13.87 9.93
CA VAL A 205 -2.27 13.56 9.83
C VAL A 205 -1.58 14.72 9.11
N PRO A 206 -0.61 15.41 9.73
CA PRO A 206 0.08 16.52 9.09
C PRO A 206 0.90 16.05 7.88
N SER A 207 0.71 16.69 6.75
CA SER A 207 1.51 16.46 5.55
C SER A 207 2.94 16.99 5.73
N ARG A 208 3.89 16.14 5.41
CA ARG A 208 5.32 16.47 5.45
C ARG A 208 5.97 16.39 4.07
N ALA A 209 5.13 16.23 3.04
CA ALA A 209 5.56 16.20 1.66
C ALA A 209 5.99 17.59 1.20
N THR A 210 7.09 17.68 0.44
CA THR A 210 7.47 18.91 -0.25
C THR A 210 6.39 19.27 -1.25
N LYS A 211 5.96 20.51 -1.25
CA LYS A 211 4.98 21.03 -2.23
C LYS A 211 5.65 21.09 -3.60
N PHE A 212 5.36 20.11 -4.45
CA PHE A 212 5.91 20.04 -5.82
C PHE A 212 4.82 20.00 -6.89
N GLN A 213 3.56 19.94 -6.47
CA GLN A 213 2.39 19.93 -7.35
C GLN A 213 1.45 21.08 -7.01
N ILE A 214 0.63 21.46 -7.97
CA ILE A 214 -0.51 22.35 -7.73
C ILE A 214 -1.43 21.64 -6.74
N TYR A 215 -1.96 22.41 -5.78
CA TYR A 215 -2.93 21.90 -4.82
C TYR A 215 -4.17 21.39 -5.54
N PHE A 216 -4.57 20.19 -5.20
CA PHE A 216 -5.76 19.54 -5.72
C PHE A 216 -6.67 19.14 -4.55
N GLU A 217 -7.90 19.63 -4.58
CA GLU A 217 -8.90 19.35 -3.54
C GLU A 217 -9.55 17.97 -3.78
N SER A 218 -9.55 17.12 -2.74
CA SER A 218 -10.19 15.80 -2.80
C SER A 218 -11.58 15.77 -2.17
N GLY A 219 -11.96 16.83 -1.46
CA GLY A 219 -13.17 16.88 -0.64
C GLY A 219 -13.02 16.23 0.75
N PHE A 220 -11.87 15.63 1.06
CA PHE A 220 -11.59 15.13 2.41
C PHE A 220 -11.20 16.31 3.33
N PRO A 221 -11.54 16.28 4.63
CA PRO A 221 -11.17 17.36 5.55
C PRO A 221 -9.65 17.53 5.64
N TYR A 222 -9.22 18.64 6.29
CA TYR A 222 -7.84 19.00 6.60
C TYR A 222 -7.05 19.68 5.49
N GLY A 223 -7.68 20.24 4.46
CA GLY A 223 -7.03 21.09 3.46
C GLY A 223 -5.77 20.48 2.85
N HIS A 224 -4.61 21.10 3.03
CA HIS A 224 -3.35 20.59 2.49
C HIS A 224 -2.92 19.22 3.05
N ASP A 225 -3.48 18.80 4.18
CA ASP A 225 -3.19 17.52 4.81
C ASP A 225 -4.19 16.42 4.41
N GLN A 226 -5.18 16.74 3.56
CA GLN A 226 -6.27 15.84 3.19
C GLN A 226 -5.82 14.48 2.67
N TRP A 227 -4.78 14.45 1.83
CA TRP A 227 -4.32 13.22 1.21
C TRP A 227 -3.69 12.23 2.19
N ILE A 228 -2.84 12.71 3.07
CA ILE A 228 -2.23 11.86 4.12
C ILE A 228 -3.26 11.51 5.19
N SER A 229 -4.19 12.41 5.49
CA SER A 229 -5.27 12.18 6.44
C SER A 229 -6.26 11.12 5.92
N THR A 230 -6.59 11.14 4.63
CA THR A 230 -7.38 10.05 4.00
C THR A 230 -6.69 8.70 4.18
N MET A 231 -5.39 8.64 3.91
CA MET A 231 -4.64 7.39 4.08
C MET A 231 -4.50 6.99 5.55
N GLY A 232 -4.27 7.95 6.44
CA GLY A 232 -4.23 7.72 7.89
C GLY A 232 -5.55 7.17 8.41
N THR A 233 -6.67 7.72 7.94
CA THR A 233 -8.02 7.24 8.25
C THR A 233 -8.23 5.81 7.74
N GLY A 234 -7.81 5.52 6.52
CA GLY A 234 -7.90 4.16 5.96
C GLY A 234 -7.08 3.13 6.75
N TRP A 235 -5.85 3.46 7.14
CA TRP A 235 -5.02 2.57 7.96
C TRP A 235 -5.57 2.39 9.38
N ALA A 236 -6.05 3.48 10.01
CA ALA A 236 -6.66 3.41 11.32
C ALA A 236 -7.90 2.51 11.31
N ALA A 237 -8.80 2.69 10.32
CA ALA A 237 -9.99 1.86 10.16
C ALA A 237 -9.61 0.39 9.91
N SER A 238 -8.59 0.11 9.09
CA SER A 238 -8.09 -1.24 8.84
C SER A 238 -7.55 -1.90 10.10
N ALA A 239 -6.81 -1.15 10.93
CA ALA A 239 -6.33 -1.67 12.20
C ALA A 239 -7.48 -1.94 13.17
N LEU A 240 -8.43 -1.01 13.30
CA LEU A 240 -9.56 -1.16 14.21
C LEU A 240 -10.48 -2.33 13.82
N SER A 241 -10.62 -2.63 12.53
CA SER A 241 -11.43 -3.78 12.07
C SER A 241 -10.91 -5.12 12.57
N LEU A 242 -9.60 -5.27 12.73
CA LEU A 242 -8.98 -6.51 13.25
C LEU A 242 -9.32 -6.75 14.72
N ALA A 243 -9.56 -5.70 15.51
CA ALA A 243 -10.01 -5.83 16.90
C ALA A 243 -11.40 -6.48 16.98
N ILE A 244 -12.27 -6.14 16.03
CA ILE A 244 -13.64 -6.67 15.97
C ILE A 244 -13.64 -8.14 15.52
N GLU A 245 -12.77 -8.51 14.60
CA GLU A 245 -12.65 -9.88 14.10
C GLU A 245 -12.07 -10.82 15.18
N GLY A 246 -11.10 -10.35 15.96
CA GLY A 246 -10.51 -11.10 17.07
C GLY A 246 -11.53 -11.48 18.17
N ASP A 247 -12.58 -10.70 18.32
CA ASP A 247 -13.65 -10.91 19.32
C ASP A 247 -14.76 -11.86 18.82
N ARG A 248 -14.84 -12.12 17.52
CA ARG A 248 -15.91 -12.94 16.90
C ARG A 248 -15.64 -14.45 16.89
N GLY A 249 -14.48 -14.92 17.33
CA GLY A 249 -14.12 -16.34 17.21
C GLY A 249 -14.08 -16.82 15.74
N PRO A 250 -13.57 -18.03 15.44
CA PRO A 250 -13.50 -18.52 14.07
C PRO A 250 -14.90 -18.66 13.48
N THR A 251 -15.25 -17.78 12.54
CA THR A 251 -16.46 -17.92 11.74
C THR A 251 -16.29 -19.15 10.84
N ASN A 252 -16.93 -20.26 11.21
CA ASN A 252 -17.09 -21.43 10.35
C ASN A 252 -17.91 -21.00 9.12
N ILE A 253 -17.28 -20.49 8.10
CA ILE A 253 -17.86 -20.38 6.77
C ILE A 253 -17.81 -21.79 6.17
N LYS A 254 -18.96 -22.47 6.18
CA LYS A 254 -19.20 -23.70 5.44
C LYS A 254 -19.34 -23.41 3.95
#